data_b65df0f0fe2db86c40cdcd5be9410fae
#
_entry.id   b65df0f0fe2db86c40cdcd5be9410fae
#
_cell.length_a   1.000
_cell.length_b   1.000
_cell.length_c   1.000
_cell.angle_alpha   90.00
_cell.angle_beta   90.00
_cell.angle_gamma   90.00
#
_symmetry.space_group_name_H-M   'P 1'
#
loop_
_entity.id
_entity.type
_entity.pdbx_description
1 polymer ?
#
loop_
_entity_poly.entity_id
_entity_poly.type
_entity_poly.pdbx_seq_one_letter_code
_entity_poly.pdbx_strand_id
1 'polypeptide(L)'
;MKLDEYLNIVSEQIRYTKIRGTVAEELKNHILDQAEAYEACGAFPEEALERAVREIGDPVETGVALDRIHRPQMNWGIVIAIGIISILSIGIFYAANILAHDIFPWQRQALFVLIGFLLMLFVYHLDYSILGKLGWKPAFTFLLFMILGWLFFSQEVYGVKRWIHISFFSISISEAMLLYVPLFGAALYSFRGNGYGALLKILPLILLPVYFVFITPDISSAMILFICLFCMFIFAVWKNWFQIPKKPVSFISSGIVILTPVAYVGYFYIFGAEYQAARIQAFFSPSEYVRYGGYIAHLAQEMRESSTLFGGSDVALKSFLTGPTTDFLTDYVLISMCSIYGIFLTVAIIMGLLFIIAKIFRISMAQKNQLGMIVGVGCGLVLFIKTAIGILINLQLLPYVSISMPFLSYGGSGTIVSYILLGLVLSIYRYKNILPKESLQKPKRHLRLKLEWETR
;
A
#
# COMPACT_ATOMS: atom_id res chain seq x y z
N MET A 1 42.52 16.14 20.77
CA MET A 1 42.11 14.86 20.11
C MET A 1 42.02 15.14 18.64
N LYS A 2 42.61 14.29 17.80
CA LYS A 2 42.54 14.45 16.34
C LYS A 2 41.15 14.16 15.81
N LEU A 3 40.75 14.83 14.73
CA LEU A 3 39.40 14.67 14.12
C LEU A 3 39.06 13.20 13.81
N ASP A 4 39.99 12.47 13.20
CA ASP A 4 39.76 11.08 12.81
C ASP A 4 39.58 10.14 14.02
N GLU A 5 40.31 10.41 15.12
CA GLU A 5 40.16 9.69 16.38
C GLU A 5 38.80 9.95 17.01
N TYR A 6 38.34 11.22 17.00
CA TYR A 6 37.01 11.61 17.45
C TYR A 6 35.91 10.89 16.68
N LEU A 7 35.95 10.91 15.33
CA LEU A 7 34.97 10.27 14.46
C LEU A 7 34.93 8.75 14.62
N ASN A 8 36.09 8.13 14.88
CA ASN A 8 36.13 6.67 15.13
C ASN A 8 35.43 6.32 16.44
N ILE A 9 35.70 7.04 17.54
CA ILE A 9 35.03 6.80 18.83
C ILE A 9 33.51 6.99 18.70
N VAL A 10 33.08 8.09 18.04
CA VAL A 10 31.64 8.31 17.77
C VAL A 10 31.04 7.17 16.98
N SER A 11 31.72 6.70 15.93
CA SER A 11 31.22 5.62 15.05
C SER A 11 31.10 4.30 15.78
N GLU A 12 31.95 3.99 16.72
CA GLU A 12 31.89 2.77 17.54
C GLU A 12 30.63 2.71 18.41
N GLN A 13 30.15 3.87 18.89
CA GLN A 13 28.93 3.95 19.70
C GLN A 13 27.65 3.70 18.88
N ILE A 14 27.69 3.83 17.54
CA ILE A 14 26.55 3.61 16.69
C ILE A 14 26.36 2.11 16.44
N ARG A 15 25.27 1.52 16.95
CA ARG A 15 24.96 0.08 16.83
C ARG A 15 24.66 -0.36 15.40
N TYR A 16 24.00 0.49 14.62
CA TYR A 16 23.62 0.16 13.25
C TYR A 16 24.80 0.44 12.28
N THR A 17 25.55 -0.61 11.97
CA THR A 17 26.81 -0.53 11.21
C THR A 17 26.68 0.11 9.83
N LYS A 18 25.56 -0.06 9.15
CA LYS A 18 25.34 0.47 7.78
C LYS A 18 25.38 2.00 7.68
N ILE A 19 25.13 2.72 8.77
CA ILE A 19 25.09 4.19 8.76
C ILE A 19 26.31 4.83 9.38
N ARG A 20 27.19 4.07 10.01
CA ARG A 20 28.40 4.58 10.67
C ARG A 20 29.18 5.53 9.78
N GLY A 21 29.45 5.10 8.53
CA GLY A 21 30.18 5.93 7.56
C GLY A 21 29.44 7.21 7.18
N THR A 22 28.13 7.15 6.96
CA THR A 22 27.32 8.33 6.59
C THR A 22 27.25 9.35 7.73
N VAL A 23 27.03 8.87 8.97
CA VAL A 23 26.98 9.74 10.15
C VAL A 23 28.34 10.34 10.45
N ALA A 24 29.41 9.56 10.30
CA ALA A 24 30.78 10.07 10.47
C ALA A 24 31.11 11.15 9.42
N GLU A 25 30.69 10.98 8.17
CA GLU A 25 30.90 11.96 7.09
C GLU A 25 30.07 13.24 7.32
N GLU A 26 28.79 13.13 7.74
CA GLU A 26 27.97 14.29 8.11
C GLU A 26 28.56 15.06 9.28
N LEU A 27 29.03 14.36 10.32
CA LEU A 27 29.66 14.97 11.48
C LEU A 27 30.98 15.61 11.11
N LYS A 28 31.80 14.94 10.28
CA LYS A 28 33.06 15.52 9.75
C LYS A 28 32.83 16.82 9.01
N ASN A 29 31.84 16.83 8.08
CA ASN A 29 31.51 18.05 7.32
C ASN A 29 31.04 19.17 8.25
N HIS A 30 30.24 18.87 9.26
CA HIS A 30 29.79 19.86 10.25
C HIS A 30 30.94 20.44 11.06
N ILE A 31 31.91 19.61 11.47
CA ILE A 31 33.12 20.06 12.18
C ILE A 31 33.96 20.96 11.27
N LEU A 32 34.13 20.58 10.00
CA LEU A 32 34.91 21.36 9.04
C LEU A 32 34.26 22.72 8.73
N ASP A 33 32.93 22.74 8.51
CA ASP A 33 32.17 23.99 8.30
C ASP A 33 32.32 24.94 9.51
N GLN A 34 32.35 24.39 10.72
CA GLN A 34 32.52 25.16 11.94
C GLN A 34 33.97 25.66 12.11
N ALA A 35 34.97 24.85 11.73
CA ALA A 35 36.35 25.24 11.70
C ALA A 35 36.62 26.38 10.70
N GLU A 36 36.07 26.31 9.48
CA GLU A 36 36.11 27.38 8.49
C GLU A 36 35.52 28.70 9.01
N ALA A 37 34.46 28.63 9.81
CA ALA A 37 33.87 29.82 10.43
C ALA A 37 34.82 30.45 11.46
N TYR A 38 35.58 29.64 12.21
CA TYR A 38 36.59 30.15 13.14
C TYR A 38 37.83 30.72 12.42
N GLU A 39 38.27 30.12 11.33
CA GLU A 39 39.31 30.63 10.47
C GLU A 39 38.95 32.01 9.90
N ALA A 40 37.71 32.18 9.46
CA ALA A 40 37.20 33.47 8.99
C ALA A 40 37.18 34.56 10.09
N CYS A 41 37.14 34.14 11.37
CA CYS A 41 37.26 35.03 12.52
C CYS A 41 38.75 35.29 12.96
N GLY A 42 39.76 34.76 12.21
CA GLY A 42 41.16 34.99 12.44
C GLY A 42 41.87 33.91 13.27
N ALA A 43 41.29 32.76 13.51
CA ALA A 43 41.96 31.64 14.17
C ALA A 43 42.89 30.90 13.19
N PHE A 44 43.98 30.33 13.69
CA PHE A 44 44.83 29.46 12.89
C PHE A 44 44.13 28.15 12.58
N PRO A 45 44.38 27.53 11.39
CA PRO A 45 43.64 26.34 10.96
C PRO A 45 43.63 25.17 11.96
N GLU A 46 44.77 24.90 12.61
CA GLU A 46 44.86 23.84 13.61
C GLU A 46 44.09 24.17 14.90
N GLU A 47 44.13 25.41 15.36
CA GLU A 47 43.35 25.87 16.52
C GLU A 47 41.87 25.91 16.24
N ALA A 48 41.47 26.33 15.02
CA ALA A 48 40.08 26.36 14.58
C ALA A 48 39.46 24.94 14.59
N LEU A 49 40.19 23.95 14.07
CA LEU A 49 39.75 22.56 14.05
C LEU A 49 39.65 21.96 15.46
N GLU A 50 40.69 22.19 16.33
CA GLU A 50 40.63 21.71 17.71
C GLU A 50 39.48 22.33 18.51
N ARG A 51 39.22 23.62 18.28
CA ARG A 51 38.11 24.33 18.90
C ARG A 51 36.77 23.79 18.44
N ALA A 52 36.57 23.53 17.12
CA ALA A 52 35.39 22.96 16.56
C ALA A 52 35.10 21.54 17.12
N VAL A 53 36.14 20.69 17.22
CA VAL A 53 35.99 19.35 17.82
C VAL A 53 35.64 19.43 19.31
N ARG A 54 36.22 20.35 20.06
CA ARG A 54 35.95 20.52 21.50
C ARG A 54 34.54 21.02 21.77
N GLU A 55 33.99 21.85 20.89
CA GLU A 55 32.67 22.45 21.04
C GLU A 55 31.54 21.42 20.82
N ILE A 56 31.76 20.35 20.04
CA ILE A 56 30.80 19.27 19.87
C ILE A 56 30.62 18.46 21.17
N GLY A 57 31.64 18.42 22.01
CA GLY A 57 31.61 17.75 23.31
C GLY A 57 32.21 16.35 23.30
N ASP A 58 31.85 15.54 24.30
CA ASP A 58 32.39 14.20 24.47
C ASP A 58 31.98 13.26 23.33
N PRO A 59 32.92 12.53 22.70
CA PRO A 59 32.65 11.66 21.55
C PRO A 59 31.75 10.49 21.90
N VAL A 60 31.78 9.98 23.15
CA VAL A 60 30.94 8.86 23.57
C VAL A 60 29.49 9.34 23.76
N GLU A 61 29.30 10.49 24.42
CA GLU A 61 27.97 11.07 24.61
C GLU A 61 27.34 11.44 23.25
N THR A 62 28.13 12.09 22.37
CA THR A 62 27.70 12.44 21.00
C THR A 62 27.33 11.18 20.21
N GLY A 63 28.15 10.13 20.28
CA GLY A 63 27.89 8.86 19.60
C GLY A 63 26.63 8.18 20.09
N VAL A 64 26.40 8.15 21.40
CA VAL A 64 25.15 7.58 22.00
C VAL A 64 23.93 8.41 21.63
N ALA A 65 24.05 9.74 21.59
CA ALA A 65 22.95 10.62 21.16
C ALA A 65 22.60 10.39 19.68
N LEU A 66 23.61 10.27 18.81
CA LEU A 66 23.43 9.95 17.39
C LEU A 66 22.86 8.54 17.17
N ASP A 67 23.30 7.52 17.94
CA ASP A 67 22.70 6.18 17.91
C ASP A 67 21.20 6.23 18.24
N ARG A 68 20.81 6.99 19.26
CA ARG A 68 19.41 7.12 19.66
C ARG A 68 18.53 7.72 18.56
N ILE A 69 19.07 8.68 17.77
CA ILE A 69 18.37 9.35 16.67
C ILE A 69 18.29 8.43 15.46
N HIS A 70 19.37 7.73 15.13
CA HIS A 70 19.53 6.99 13.88
C HIS A 70 19.23 5.48 13.98
N ARG A 71 18.96 4.97 15.17
CA ARG A 71 18.62 3.54 15.30
C ARG A 71 17.32 3.17 14.63
N PRO A 72 17.21 1.96 14.06
CA PRO A 72 15.98 1.44 13.50
C PRO A 72 14.85 1.42 14.52
N GLN A 73 13.69 2.00 14.18
CA GLN A 73 12.54 2.08 15.07
C GLN A 73 11.40 1.20 14.55
N MET A 74 10.63 0.59 15.48
CA MET A 74 9.40 -0.14 15.15
C MET A 74 8.18 0.62 15.66
N ASN A 75 7.14 0.71 14.84
CA ASN A 75 5.88 1.29 15.27
C ASN A 75 4.99 0.24 15.95
N TRP A 76 5.26 0.00 17.24
CA TRP A 76 4.53 -0.97 18.03
C TRP A 76 3.02 -0.73 18.05
N GLY A 77 2.58 0.53 17.97
CA GLY A 77 1.16 0.85 17.94
C GLY A 77 0.42 0.27 16.73
N ILE A 78 1.07 0.20 15.55
CA ILE A 78 0.51 -0.46 14.37
C ILE A 78 0.56 -1.98 14.54
N VAL A 79 1.69 -2.51 15.02
CA VAL A 79 1.87 -3.97 15.17
C VAL A 79 0.85 -4.55 16.16
N ILE A 80 0.62 -3.88 17.28
CA ILE A 80 -0.38 -4.29 18.27
C ILE A 80 -1.79 -4.18 17.70
N ALA A 81 -2.12 -3.05 17.04
CA ALA A 81 -3.44 -2.86 16.46
C ALA A 81 -3.78 -3.92 15.41
N ILE A 82 -2.84 -4.24 14.51
CA ILE A 82 -3.05 -5.30 13.53
C ILE A 82 -3.11 -6.69 14.18
N GLY A 83 -2.33 -6.94 15.22
CA GLY A 83 -2.40 -8.18 16.00
C GLY A 83 -3.79 -8.39 16.59
N ILE A 84 -4.39 -7.36 17.19
CA ILE A 84 -5.74 -7.40 17.73
C ILE A 84 -6.76 -7.69 16.62
N ILE A 85 -6.72 -6.96 15.50
CA ILE A 85 -7.63 -7.17 14.36
C ILE A 85 -7.48 -8.59 13.80
N SER A 86 -6.27 -9.11 13.72
CA SER A 86 -5.99 -10.47 13.26
C SER A 86 -6.60 -11.54 14.15
N ILE A 87 -6.47 -11.38 15.46
CA ILE A 87 -7.07 -12.30 16.45
C ILE A 87 -8.59 -12.24 16.35
N LEU A 88 -9.16 -11.04 16.23
CA LEU A 88 -10.60 -10.87 16.06
C LEU A 88 -11.08 -11.50 14.73
N SER A 89 -10.34 -11.34 13.63
CA SER A 89 -10.66 -11.99 12.35
C SER A 89 -10.70 -13.52 12.51
N ILE A 90 -9.70 -14.14 13.14
CA ILE A 90 -9.69 -15.59 13.38
C ILE A 90 -10.88 -15.99 14.27
N GLY A 91 -11.18 -15.22 15.30
CA GLY A 91 -12.32 -15.45 16.20
C GLY A 91 -13.67 -15.44 15.48
N ILE A 92 -13.84 -14.54 14.51
CA ILE A 92 -15.04 -14.45 13.65
C ILE A 92 -15.23 -15.76 12.86
N PHE A 93 -14.17 -16.25 12.22
CA PHE A 93 -14.23 -17.48 11.44
C PHE A 93 -14.43 -18.72 12.32
N TYR A 94 -13.86 -18.73 13.52
CA TYR A 94 -14.06 -19.78 14.50
C TYR A 94 -15.52 -19.85 14.96
N ALA A 95 -16.14 -18.72 15.27
CA ALA A 95 -17.54 -18.68 15.67
C ALA A 95 -18.47 -19.01 14.49
N ALA A 96 -18.19 -18.52 13.28
CA ALA A 96 -18.92 -18.87 12.07
C ALA A 96 -18.85 -20.39 11.81
N ASN A 97 -17.70 -21.02 12.08
CA ASN A 97 -17.53 -22.46 11.95
C ASN A 97 -18.38 -23.27 12.95
N ILE A 98 -18.42 -22.84 14.21
CA ILE A 98 -19.29 -23.46 15.22
C ILE A 98 -20.75 -23.36 14.84
N LEU A 99 -21.20 -22.17 14.39
CA LEU A 99 -22.60 -21.92 14.02
C LEU A 99 -23.03 -22.68 12.77
N ALA A 100 -22.12 -22.88 11.82
CA ALA A 100 -22.39 -23.55 10.53
C ALA A 100 -21.95 -25.03 10.52
N HIS A 101 -21.81 -25.68 11.67
CA HIS A 101 -21.49 -27.11 11.80
C HIS A 101 -20.26 -27.53 10.98
N ASP A 102 -19.12 -26.88 11.24
CA ASP A 102 -17.81 -27.20 10.68
C ASP A 102 -17.64 -27.03 9.16
N ILE A 103 -18.46 -26.18 8.54
CA ILE A 103 -18.33 -25.88 7.10
C ILE A 103 -17.10 -24.98 6.80
N PHE A 104 -16.62 -24.17 7.79
CA PHE A 104 -15.60 -23.16 7.57
C PHE A 104 -14.23 -23.58 8.09
N PRO A 105 -13.21 -23.66 7.24
CA PRO A 105 -11.86 -23.99 7.67
C PRO A 105 -11.16 -22.76 8.31
N TRP A 106 -11.57 -22.37 9.54
CA TRP A 106 -10.93 -21.28 10.30
C TRP A 106 -9.42 -21.50 10.48
N GLN A 107 -8.97 -22.76 10.50
CA GLN A 107 -7.55 -23.12 10.59
C GLN A 107 -6.78 -22.62 9.37
N ARG A 108 -7.38 -22.65 8.17
CA ARG A 108 -6.76 -22.08 6.96
C ARG A 108 -6.60 -20.56 7.07
N GLN A 109 -7.61 -19.87 7.60
CA GLN A 109 -7.50 -18.43 7.83
C GLN A 109 -6.42 -18.10 8.86
N ALA A 110 -6.35 -18.85 9.97
CA ALA A 110 -5.29 -18.71 10.96
C ALA A 110 -3.89 -18.92 10.35
N LEU A 111 -3.74 -19.91 9.46
CA LEU A 111 -2.49 -20.15 8.73
C LEU A 111 -2.15 -18.98 7.80
N PHE A 112 -3.12 -18.43 7.05
CA PHE A 112 -2.88 -17.27 6.18
C PHE A 112 -2.50 -16.02 6.96
N VAL A 113 -3.13 -15.78 8.12
CA VAL A 113 -2.77 -14.70 9.04
C VAL A 113 -1.35 -14.89 9.57
N LEU A 114 -0.98 -16.10 9.99
CA LEU A 114 0.37 -16.41 10.46
C LEU A 114 1.43 -16.17 9.37
N ILE A 115 1.21 -16.74 8.17
CA ILE A 115 2.11 -16.53 7.02
C ILE A 115 2.20 -15.04 6.67
N GLY A 116 1.07 -14.34 6.61
CA GLY A 116 1.02 -12.91 6.34
C GLY A 116 1.81 -12.10 7.37
N PHE A 117 1.65 -12.41 8.67
CA PHE A 117 2.38 -11.74 9.75
C PHE A 117 3.88 -11.99 9.68
N LEU A 118 4.31 -13.21 9.38
CA LEU A 118 5.72 -13.55 9.18
C LEU A 118 6.30 -12.82 7.97
N LEU A 119 5.56 -12.74 6.85
CA LEU A 119 5.96 -11.98 5.67
C LEU A 119 6.01 -10.48 5.95
N MET A 120 5.09 -9.94 6.73
CA MET A 120 5.14 -8.54 7.20
C MET A 120 6.45 -8.25 7.95
N LEU A 121 6.82 -9.13 8.89
CA LEU A 121 8.09 -9.00 9.63
C LEU A 121 9.30 -9.15 8.71
N PHE A 122 9.27 -10.08 7.77
CA PHE A 122 10.32 -10.23 6.77
C PHE A 122 10.50 -8.95 5.95
N VAL A 123 9.42 -8.43 5.38
CA VAL A 123 9.42 -7.19 4.58
C VAL A 123 9.85 -5.98 5.42
N TYR A 124 9.47 -5.91 6.70
CA TYR A 124 9.93 -4.88 7.64
C TYR A 124 11.46 -4.85 7.74
N HIS A 125 12.14 -6.00 7.64
CA HIS A 125 13.61 -6.08 7.69
C HIS A 125 14.28 -5.72 6.37
N LEU A 126 13.56 -5.75 5.25
CA LEU A 126 14.09 -5.35 3.94
C LEU A 126 14.28 -3.82 3.87
N ASP A 127 15.33 -3.41 3.18
CA ASP A 127 15.59 -2.00 2.92
C ASP A 127 14.81 -1.54 1.68
N TYR A 128 13.74 -0.78 1.89
CA TYR A 128 12.92 -0.27 0.79
C TYR A 128 13.66 0.67 -0.16
N SER A 129 14.82 1.24 0.23
CA SER A 129 15.61 2.14 -0.62
C SER A 129 16.15 1.46 -1.87
N ILE A 130 16.27 0.13 -1.84
CA ILE A 130 16.65 -0.69 -3.00
C ILE A 130 15.69 -0.44 -4.18
N LEU A 131 14.39 -0.25 -3.91
CA LEU A 131 13.41 0.08 -4.94
C LEU A 131 13.77 1.36 -5.69
N GLY A 132 14.26 2.38 -4.99
CA GLY A 132 14.70 3.64 -5.61
C GLY A 132 15.94 3.50 -6.49
N LYS A 133 16.89 2.63 -6.09
CA LYS A 133 18.09 2.33 -6.89
C LYS A 133 17.73 1.60 -8.19
N LEU A 134 16.76 0.69 -8.13
CA LEU A 134 16.30 -0.09 -9.29
C LEU A 134 15.33 0.70 -10.19
N GLY A 135 14.67 1.74 -9.65
CA GLY A 135 13.77 2.64 -10.36
C GLY A 135 12.52 1.94 -10.93
N TRP A 136 12.29 2.02 -12.24
CA TRP A 136 11.11 1.43 -12.89
C TRP A 136 11.23 -0.08 -13.13
N LYS A 137 12.43 -0.64 -13.05
CA LYS A 137 12.70 -2.06 -13.35
C LYS A 137 11.89 -3.03 -12.47
N PRO A 138 11.75 -2.86 -11.14
CA PRO A 138 10.96 -3.76 -10.31
C PRO A 138 9.48 -3.83 -10.73
N ALA A 139 8.88 -2.70 -11.13
CA ALA A 139 7.51 -2.68 -11.62
C ALA A 139 7.36 -3.48 -12.91
N PHE A 140 8.28 -3.29 -13.86
CA PHE A 140 8.27 -4.02 -15.12
C PHE A 140 8.51 -5.52 -14.93
N THR A 141 9.53 -5.90 -14.15
CA THR A 141 9.84 -7.32 -13.90
C THR A 141 8.72 -8.03 -13.15
N PHE A 142 8.06 -7.35 -12.21
CA PHE A 142 6.91 -7.91 -11.50
C PHE A 142 5.73 -8.13 -12.45
N LEU A 143 5.40 -7.17 -13.31
CA LEU A 143 4.36 -7.33 -14.31
C LEU A 143 4.65 -8.49 -15.26
N LEU A 144 5.89 -8.56 -15.78
CA LEU A 144 6.32 -9.65 -16.63
C LEU A 144 6.22 -11.02 -15.94
N PHE A 145 6.66 -11.10 -14.68
CA PHE A 145 6.54 -12.30 -13.86
C PHE A 145 5.08 -12.74 -13.67
N MET A 146 4.17 -11.80 -13.43
CA MET A 146 2.74 -12.09 -13.27
C MET A 146 2.11 -12.56 -14.60
N ILE A 147 2.50 -11.97 -15.73
CA ILE A 147 2.04 -12.40 -17.07
C ILE A 147 2.55 -13.82 -17.37
N LEU A 148 3.84 -14.11 -17.14
CA LEU A 148 4.40 -15.44 -17.35
C LEU A 148 3.75 -16.47 -16.40
N GLY A 149 3.55 -16.11 -15.13
CA GLY A 149 2.84 -16.94 -14.17
C GLY A 149 1.41 -17.28 -14.64
N TRP A 150 0.70 -16.30 -15.19
CA TRP A 150 -0.62 -16.49 -15.75
C TRP A 150 -0.58 -17.40 -16.99
N LEU A 151 0.36 -17.23 -17.88
CA LEU A 151 0.46 -18.03 -19.11
C LEU A 151 0.79 -19.51 -18.82
N PHE A 152 1.70 -19.77 -17.88
CA PHE A 152 2.22 -21.13 -17.66
C PHE A 152 1.56 -21.88 -16.48
N PHE A 153 1.05 -21.20 -15.48
CA PHE A 153 0.58 -21.81 -14.23
C PHE A 153 -0.88 -21.50 -13.90
N SER A 154 -1.61 -20.75 -14.74
CA SER A 154 -3.04 -20.56 -14.49
C SER A 154 -3.86 -21.73 -14.99
N GLN A 155 -4.81 -22.16 -14.16
CA GLN A 155 -5.81 -23.15 -14.54
C GLN A 155 -7.16 -22.46 -14.74
N GLU A 156 -7.91 -22.98 -15.70
CA GLU A 156 -9.24 -22.52 -15.99
C GLU A 156 -10.22 -23.13 -14.98
N VAL A 157 -10.89 -22.29 -14.20
CA VAL A 157 -11.90 -22.67 -13.24
C VAL A 157 -13.18 -21.94 -13.63
N TYR A 158 -14.22 -22.68 -13.96
CA TYR A 158 -15.50 -22.13 -14.47
C TYR A 158 -15.35 -21.19 -15.69
N GLY A 159 -14.48 -21.55 -16.64
CA GLY A 159 -14.24 -20.75 -17.85
C GLY A 159 -13.34 -19.52 -17.64
N VAL A 160 -12.73 -19.36 -16.48
CA VAL A 160 -11.96 -18.15 -16.11
C VAL A 160 -10.60 -18.49 -15.53
N LYS A 161 -9.56 -17.81 -16.01
CA LYS A 161 -8.16 -17.93 -15.54
C LYS A 161 -7.82 -16.78 -14.57
N ARG A 162 -8.22 -16.90 -13.30
CA ARG A 162 -8.00 -15.88 -12.26
C ARG A 162 -6.90 -16.21 -11.26
N TRP A 163 -6.49 -17.48 -11.19
CA TRP A 163 -5.56 -17.96 -10.18
C TRP A 163 -4.35 -18.62 -10.81
N ILE A 164 -3.20 -18.38 -10.22
CA ILE A 164 -1.98 -19.11 -10.46
C ILE A 164 -1.95 -20.25 -9.44
N HIS A 165 -1.92 -21.49 -9.92
CA HIS A 165 -1.87 -22.68 -9.07
C HIS A 165 -0.42 -23.21 -9.02
N ILE A 166 0.14 -23.23 -7.81
CA ILE A 166 1.48 -23.81 -7.56
C ILE A 166 1.32 -24.85 -6.47
N SER A 167 1.24 -26.12 -6.88
CA SER A 167 1.06 -27.25 -5.96
C SER A 167 -0.19 -27.06 -5.07
N PHE A 168 0.00 -26.85 -3.77
CA PHE A 168 -1.09 -26.69 -2.79
C PHE A 168 -1.58 -25.23 -2.63
N PHE A 169 -0.93 -24.28 -3.28
CA PHE A 169 -1.27 -22.85 -3.16
C PHE A 169 -1.91 -22.33 -4.44
N SER A 170 -2.99 -21.58 -4.27
CA SER A 170 -3.58 -20.78 -5.34
C SER A 170 -3.46 -19.29 -5.00
N ILE A 171 -2.85 -18.55 -5.91
CA ILE A 171 -2.62 -17.11 -5.76
C ILE A 171 -3.57 -16.39 -6.70
N SER A 172 -4.42 -15.53 -6.16
CA SER A 172 -5.25 -14.62 -6.97
C SER A 172 -4.36 -13.59 -7.65
N ILE A 173 -4.44 -13.55 -8.99
CA ILE A 173 -3.64 -12.63 -9.82
C ILE A 173 -4.00 -11.19 -9.49
N SER A 174 -5.27 -10.88 -9.40
CA SER A 174 -5.77 -9.55 -9.12
C SER A 174 -5.33 -9.02 -7.74
N GLU A 175 -5.39 -9.86 -6.71
CA GLU A 175 -4.88 -9.48 -5.39
C GLU A 175 -3.36 -9.27 -5.40
N ALA A 176 -2.60 -10.17 -6.03
CA ALA A 176 -1.15 -10.04 -6.14
C ALA A 176 -0.74 -8.77 -6.92
N MET A 177 -1.50 -8.41 -7.96
CA MET A 177 -1.24 -7.20 -8.75
C MET A 177 -1.35 -5.89 -7.95
N LEU A 178 -1.98 -5.88 -6.78
CA LEU A 178 -1.97 -4.71 -5.90
C LEU A 178 -0.57 -4.42 -5.31
N LEU A 179 0.33 -5.42 -5.26
CA LEU A 179 1.74 -5.19 -4.93
C LEU A 179 2.49 -4.39 -6.00
N TYR A 180 1.94 -4.28 -7.19
CA TYR A 180 2.49 -3.40 -8.23
C TYR A 180 2.46 -1.91 -7.83
N VAL A 181 1.49 -1.49 -7.02
CA VAL A 181 1.29 -0.09 -6.63
C VAL A 181 2.52 0.53 -5.95
N PRO A 182 3.11 -0.06 -4.88
CA PRO A 182 4.35 0.46 -4.31
C PRO A 182 5.54 0.41 -5.28
N LEU A 183 5.62 -0.58 -6.17
CA LEU A 183 6.67 -0.67 -7.18
C LEU A 183 6.54 0.44 -8.23
N PHE A 184 5.31 0.77 -8.62
CA PHE A 184 5.01 1.92 -9.47
C PHE A 184 5.43 3.25 -8.80
N GLY A 185 5.31 3.36 -7.47
CA GLY A 185 5.84 4.49 -6.72
C GLY A 185 7.33 4.70 -6.93
N ALA A 186 8.12 3.63 -6.95
CA ALA A 186 9.55 3.70 -7.25
C ALA A 186 9.81 4.11 -8.72
N ALA A 187 8.96 3.67 -9.65
CA ALA A 187 9.04 4.11 -11.05
C ALA A 187 8.76 5.60 -11.19
N LEU A 188 7.70 6.14 -10.56
CA LEU A 188 7.41 7.58 -10.54
C LEU A 188 8.59 8.37 -9.99
N TYR A 189 9.18 7.89 -8.89
CA TYR A 189 10.35 8.49 -8.29
C TYR A 189 11.55 8.56 -9.26
N SER A 190 11.77 7.52 -10.08
CA SER A 190 12.89 7.46 -11.04
C SER A 190 12.73 8.39 -12.24
N PHE A 191 11.50 8.79 -12.59
CA PHE A 191 11.21 9.66 -13.73
C PHE A 191 11.15 11.15 -13.38
N ARG A 192 11.52 11.54 -12.17
CA ARG A 192 11.58 12.95 -11.77
C ARG A 192 12.50 13.76 -12.69
N GLY A 193 12.10 14.98 -12.99
CA GLY A 193 12.87 15.90 -13.83
C GLY A 193 12.83 15.64 -15.34
N ASN A 194 12.07 14.63 -15.81
CA ASN A 194 12.06 14.28 -17.24
C ASN A 194 10.99 15.03 -18.07
N GLY A 195 10.29 16.00 -17.52
CA GLY A 195 9.28 16.79 -18.23
C GLY A 195 8.16 15.94 -18.82
N TYR A 196 7.64 16.35 -19.99
CA TYR A 196 6.61 15.60 -20.73
C TYR A 196 7.08 14.19 -21.17
N GLY A 197 8.38 13.96 -21.33
CA GLY A 197 8.92 12.63 -21.62
C GLY A 197 8.67 11.61 -20.51
N ALA A 198 8.44 12.06 -19.26
CA ALA A 198 8.01 11.19 -18.17
C ALA A 198 6.61 10.60 -18.44
N LEU A 199 5.68 11.40 -19.00
CA LEU A 199 4.30 10.96 -19.27
C LEU A 199 4.26 9.78 -20.23
N LEU A 200 5.07 9.82 -21.31
CA LEU A 200 5.16 8.73 -22.28
C LEU A 200 5.64 7.42 -21.66
N LYS A 201 6.45 7.48 -20.60
CA LYS A 201 6.95 6.29 -19.87
C LYS A 201 5.99 5.83 -18.76
N ILE A 202 5.29 6.76 -18.14
CA ILE A 202 4.37 6.49 -17.03
C ILE A 202 3.06 5.88 -17.56
N LEU A 203 2.55 6.37 -18.69
CA LEU A 203 1.27 5.92 -19.23
C LEU A 203 1.22 4.41 -19.50
N PRO A 204 2.20 3.77 -20.16
CA PRO A 204 2.24 2.32 -20.29
C PRO A 204 2.32 1.59 -18.94
N LEU A 205 3.07 2.13 -17.96
CA LEU A 205 3.15 1.54 -16.62
C LEU A 205 1.84 1.64 -15.81
N ILE A 206 0.91 2.50 -16.21
CA ILE A 206 -0.45 2.53 -15.68
C ILE A 206 -1.36 1.58 -16.47
N LEU A 207 -1.36 1.68 -17.81
CA LEU A 207 -2.35 1.00 -18.63
C LEU A 207 -2.10 -0.52 -18.75
N LEU A 208 -0.84 -0.95 -18.90
CA LEU A 208 -0.53 -2.37 -19.08
C LEU A 208 -0.94 -3.25 -17.89
N PRO A 209 -0.61 -2.91 -16.62
CA PRO A 209 -1.04 -3.72 -15.48
C PRO A 209 -2.57 -3.71 -15.28
N VAL A 210 -3.23 -2.59 -15.54
CA VAL A 210 -4.69 -2.49 -15.48
C VAL A 210 -5.34 -3.36 -16.55
N TYR A 211 -4.84 -3.29 -17.79
CA TYR A 211 -5.30 -4.11 -18.90
C TYR A 211 -5.06 -5.61 -18.64
N PHE A 212 -3.92 -5.97 -18.05
CA PHE A 212 -3.64 -7.34 -17.67
C PHE A 212 -4.66 -7.89 -16.64
N VAL A 213 -4.97 -7.13 -15.59
CA VAL A 213 -6.01 -7.53 -14.62
C VAL A 213 -7.39 -7.56 -15.25
N PHE A 214 -7.67 -6.67 -16.21
CA PHE A 214 -8.93 -6.67 -16.96
C PHE A 214 -9.12 -7.95 -17.79
N ILE A 215 -8.05 -8.46 -18.44
CA ILE A 215 -8.08 -9.73 -19.19
C ILE A 215 -8.29 -10.94 -18.26
N THR A 216 -7.87 -10.88 -17.01
CA THR A 216 -8.10 -11.95 -16.00
C THR A 216 -9.52 -11.90 -15.39
N PRO A 217 -10.52 -11.48 -16.12
CA PRO A 217 -11.85 -10.92 -15.88
C PRO A 217 -12.16 -10.58 -14.41
N ASP A 218 -11.31 -9.74 -13.81
CA ASP A 218 -11.55 -9.13 -12.51
C ASP A 218 -11.54 -7.60 -12.63
N ILE A 219 -12.66 -7.10 -13.12
CA ILE A 219 -12.83 -5.68 -13.43
C ILE A 219 -12.77 -4.83 -12.15
N SER A 220 -13.22 -5.35 -11.03
CA SER A 220 -13.20 -4.68 -9.73
C SER A 220 -11.79 -4.35 -9.29
N SER A 221 -10.93 -5.35 -9.31
CA SER A 221 -9.50 -5.17 -8.96
C SER A 221 -8.76 -4.33 -9.99
N ALA A 222 -9.12 -4.42 -11.29
CA ALA A 222 -8.57 -3.54 -12.32
C ALA A 222 -8.91 -2.07 -12.05
N MET A 223 -10.14 -1.76 -11.61
CA MET A 223 -10.57 -0.42 -11.23
C MET A 223 -9.83 0.10 -9.98
N ILE A 224 -9.67 -0.73 -8.95
CA ILE A 224 -8.89 -0.35 -7.76
C ILE A 224 -7.45 -0.04 -8.15
N LEU A 225 -6.83 -0.91 -8.94
CA LEU A 225 -5.47 -0.72 -9.42
C LEU A 225 -5.36 0.59 -10.22
N PHE A 226 -6.29 0.83 -11.16
CA PHE A 226 -6.35 2.04 -11.95
C PHE A 226 -6.46 3.30 -11.07
N ILE A 227 -7.39 3.34 -10.13
CA ILE A 227 -7.57 4.47 -9.22
C ILE A 227 -6.30 4.70 -8.39
N CYS A 228 -5.70 3.65 -7.82
CA CYS A 228 -4.46 3.76 -7.05
C CYS A 228 -3.33 4.36 -7.88
N LEU A 229 -3.08 3.85 -9.09
CA LEU A 229 -1.99 4.30 -9.95
C LEU A 229 -2.17 5.75 -10.40
N PHE A 230 -3.39 6.14 -10.79
CA PHE A 230 -3.69 7.53 -11.15
C PHE A 230 -3.62 8.48 -9.95
N CYS A 231 -4.12 8.10 -8.78
CA CYS A 231 -3.98 8.91 -7.56
C CYS A 231 -2.51 9.16 -7.20
N MET A 232 -1.65 8.13 -7.32
CA MET A 232 -0.21 8.29 -7.11
C MET A 232 0.42 9.19 -8.17
N PHE A 233 0.00 9.08 -9.44
CA PHE A 233 0.45 9.97 -10.50
C PHE A 233 0.05 11.42 -10.23
N ILE A 234 -1.21 11.69 -9.89
CA ILE A 234 -1.71 13.02 -9.50
C ILE A 234 -0.89 13.56 -8.32
N PHE A 235 -0.64 12.75 -7.30
CA PHE A 235 0.17 13.14 -6.16
C PHE A 235 1.59 13.56 -6.57
N ALA A 236 2.24 12.80 -7.47
CA ALA A 236 3.58 13.13 -7.99
C ALA A 236 3.58 14.44 -8.82
N VAL A 237 2.51 14.69 -9.60
CA VAL A 237 2.30 15.95 -10.33
C VAL A 237 2.17 17.13 -9.36
N TRP A 238 1.37 16.99 -8.30
CA TRP A 238 1.23 18.02 -7.24
C TRP A 238 2.54 18.34 -6.54
N LYS A 239 3.40 17.34 -6.33
CA LYS A 239 4.76 17.51 -5.79
C LYS A 239 5.76 18.10 -6.78
N ASN A 240 5.32 18.45 -8.01
CA ASN A 240 6.14 19.04 -9.07
C ASN A 240 7.30 18.16 -9.55
N TRP A 241 7.16 16.85 -9.51
CA TRP A 241 8.24 15.92 -9.87
C TRP A 241 8.60 15.94 -11.36
N PHE A 242 7.64 16.27 -12.21
CA PHE A 242 7.82 16.20 -13.67
C PHE A 242 8.02 17.56 -14.34
N GLN A 243 7.97 18.67 -13.58
CA GLN A 243 8.09 20.04 -14.13
C GLN A 243 7.08 20.34 -15.24
N ILE A 244 5.84 19.84 -15.11
CA ILE A 244 4.72 20.05 -16.04
C ILE A 244 3.65 20.93 -15.37
N PRO A 245 2.74 21.53 -16.14
CA PRO A 245 1.66 22.36 -15.58
C PRO A 245 0.77 21.53 -14.65
N LYS A 246 0.79 21.84 -13.35
CA LYS A 246 0.09 21.03 -12.31
C LYS A 246 -1.42 21.07 -12.49
N LYS A 247 -2.00 22.27 -12.67
CA LYS A 247 -3.47 22.47 -12.70
C LYS A 247 -4.16 21.70 -13.82
N PRO A 248 -3.79 21.87 -15.13
CA PRO A 248 -4.49 21.18 -16.21
C PRO A 248 -4.27 19.66 -16.18
N VAL A 249 -3.04 19.21 -15.89
CA VAL A 249 -2.75 17.77 -15.83
C VAL A 249 -3.49 17.10 -14.70
N SER A 250 -3.52 17.70 -13.50
CA SER A 250 -4.28 17.15 -12.37
C SER A 250 -5.78 17.19 -12.62
N PHE A 251 -6.31 18.26 -13.22
CA PHE A 251 -7.73 18.35 -13.54
C PHE A 251 -8.17 17.26 -14.53
N ILE A 252 -7.43 17.07 -15.63
CA ILE A 252 -7.69 16.01 -16.61
C ILE A 252 -7.58 14.63 -15.95
N SER A 253 -6.51 14.37 -15.20
CA SER A 253 -6.30 13.09 -14.54
C SER A 253 -7.37 12.80 -13.48
N SER A 254 -7.81 13.80 -12.71
CA SER A 254 -8.91 13.64 -11.75
C SER A 254 -10.24 13.38 -12.46
N GLY A 255 -10.49 14.06 -13.58
CA GLY A 255 -11.65 13.79 -14.44
C GLY A 255 -11.67 12.34 -14.93
N ILE A 256 -10.54 11.80 -15.38
CA ILE A 256 -10.40 10.41 -15.80
C ILE A 256 -10.72 9.46 -14.63
N VAL A 257 -10.16 9.71 -13.45
CA VAL A 257 -10.40 8.87 -12.25
C VAL A 257 -11.88 8.84 -11.86
N ILE A 258 -12.58 9.98 -11.95
CA ILE A 258 -13.99 10.08 -11.55
C ILE A 258 -14.92 9.52 -12.64
N LEU A 259 -14.65 9.85 -13.90
CA LEU A 259 -15.53 9.46 -15.01
C LEU A 259 -15.42 7.97 -15.38
N THR A 260 -14.25 7.34 -15.19
CA THR A 260 -14.06 5.93 -15.54
C THR A 260 -15.01 4.97 -14.79
N PRO A 261 -15.17 5.05 -13.44
CA PRO A 261 -16.15 4.22 -12.74
C PRO A 261 -17.59 4.48 -13.19
N VAL A 262 -17.95 5.73 -13.44
CA VAL A 262 -19.31 6.12 -13.89
C VAL A 262 -19.58 5.57 -15.29
N ALA A 263 -18.62 5.76 -16.21
CA ALA A 263 -18.72 5.21 -17.57
C ALA A 263 -18.77 3.68 -17.56
N TYR A 264 -18.03 3.05 -16.64
CA TYR A 264 -18.07 1.60 -16.45
C TYR A 264 -19.48 1.11 -16.05
N VAL A 265 -20.07 1.69 -15.01
CA VAL A 265 -21.43 1.32 -14.58
C VAL A 265 -22.45 1.55 -15.71
N GLY A 266 -22.38 2.70 -16.39
CA GLY A 266 -23.25 3.02 -17.52
C GLY A 266 -23.08 2.04 -18.69
N TYR A 267 -21.84 1.69 -19.06
CA TYR A 267 -21.58 0.73 -20.12
C TYR A 267 -22.18 -0.67 -19.82
N PHE A 268 -21.96 -1.20 -18.60
CA PHE A 268 -22.49 -2.52 -18.23
C PHE A 268 -24.01 -2.53 -18.01
N TYR A 269 -24.60 -1.41 -17.66
CA TYR A 269 -26.05 -1.27 -17.61
C TYR A 269 -26.69 -1.36 -19.01
N ILE A 270 -26.04 -0.78 -20.04
CA ILE A 270 -26.60 -0.69 -21.39
C ILE A 270 -26.17 -1.88 -22.25
N PHE A 271 -24.90 -2.28 -22.19
CA PHE A 271 -24.26 -3.25 -23.11
C PHE A 271 -23.72 -4.51 -22.40
N GLY A 272 -23.87 -4.59 -21.08
CA GLY A 272 -23.39 -5.74 -20.32
C GLY A 272 -24.18 -7.02 -20.57
N ALA A 273 -23.60 -8.16 -20.21
CA ALA A 273 -24.31 -9.42 -20.19
C ALA A 273 -25.50 -9.36 -19.20
N GLU A 274 -26.54 -10.16 -19.43
CA GLU A 274 -27.76 -10.15 -18.61
C GLU A 274 -27.49 -10.20 -17.09
N TYR A 275 -26.53 -11.02 -16.66
CA TYR A 275 -26.18 -11.12 -15.24
C TYR A 275 -25.51 -9.85 -14.69
N GLN A 276 -24.82 -9.05 -15.53
CA GLN A 276 -24.16 -7.80 -15.12
C GLN A 276 -25.21 -6.69 -14.98
N ALA A 277 -26.10 -6.59 -15.94
CA ALA A 277 -27.25 -5.68 -15.87
C ALA A 277 -28.15 -6.01 -14.67
N ALA A 278 -28.43 -7.30 -14.45
CA ALA A 278 -29.23 -7.78 -13.31
C ALA A 278 -28.60 -7.40 -11.95
N ARG A 279 -27.26 -7.44 -11.81
CA ARG A 279 -26.58 -6.98 -10.59
C ARG A 279 -26.80 -5.50 -10.31
N ILE A 280 -26.78 -4.67 -11.34
CA ILE A 280 -27.01 -3.22 -11.21
C ILE A 280 -28.49 -2.97 -10.90
N GLN A 281 -29.41 -3.66 -11.55
CA GLN A 281 -30.84 -3.57 -11.27
C GLN A 281 -31.19 -4.07 -9.86
N ALA A 282 -30.60 -5.17 -9.42
CA ALA A 282 -30.76 -5.69 -8.07
C ALA A 282 -30.24 -4.74 -6.97
N PHE A 283 -29.34 -3.84 -7.30
CA PHE A 283 -28.91 -2.79 -6.37
C PHE A 283 -30.02 -1.76 -6.11
N PHE A 284 -30.80 -1.39 -7.15
CA PHE A 284 -31.89 -0.42 -7.01
C PHE A 284 -33.18 -1.05 -6.50
N SER A 285 -33.44 -2.34 -6.84
CA SER A 285 -34.68 -3.06 -6.46
C SER A 285 -34.36 -4.50 -6.02
N PRO A 286 -33.72 -4.72 -4.86
CA PRO A 286 -33.26 -6.06 -4.44
C PRO A 286 -34.38 -7.08 -4.33
N SER A 287 -35.57 -6.68 -3.88
CA SER A 287 -36.75 -7.53 -3.70
C SER A 287 -37.35 -8.05 -5.02
N GLU A 288 -37.23 -7.29 -6.11
CA GLU A 288 -37.80 -7.67 -7.42
C GLU A 288 -36.88 -8.65 -8.16
N TYR A 289 -35.55 -8.52 -7.95
CA TYR A 289 -34.53 -9.28 -8.67
C TYR A 289 -33.93 -10.46 -7.88
N VAL A 290 -34.61 -10.95 -6.84
CA VAL A 290 -34.12 -12.05 -5.97
C VAL A 290 -33.74 -13.30 -6.81
N ARG A 291 -34.50 -13.62 -7.88
CA ARG A 291 -34.20 -14.78 -8.74
C ARG A 291 -33.06 -14.59 -9.73
N TYR A 292 -32.62 -13.35 -9.99
CA TYR A 292 -31.68 -12.99 -11.05
C TYR A 292 -30.35 -12.40 -10.52
N GLY A 293 -29.85 -12.83 -9.38
CA GLY A 293 -28.59 -12.36 -8.81
C GLY A 293 -28.74 -11.34 -7.69
N GLY A 294 -29.98 -10.93 -7.35
CA GLY A 294 -30.30 -10.08 -6.20
C GLY A 294 -30.43 -10.86 -4.88
N TYR A 295 -30.37 -12.18 -4.91
CA TYR A 295 -30.55 -13.04 -3.73
C TYR A 295 -29.58 -12.69 -2.60
N ILE A 296 -28.27 -12.56 -2.92
CA ILE A 296 -27.23 -12.22 -1.93
C ILE A 296 -27.48 -10.81 -1.38
N ALA A 297 -27.82 -9.85 -2.25
CA ALA A 297 -28.11 -8.48 -1.83
C ALA A 297 -29.35 -8.41 -0.92
N HIS A 298 -30.37 -9.19 -1.22
CA HIS A 298 -31.58 -9.29 -0.39
C HIS A 298 -31.27 -9.89 0.99
N LEU A 299 -30.53 -11.01 1.05
CA LEU A 299 -30.10 -11.59 2.32
C LEU A 299 -29.22 -10.64 3.13
N ALA A 300 -28.31 -9.93 2.46
CA ALA A 300 -27.46 -8.92 3.10
C ALA A 300 -28.31 -7.76 3.68
N GLN A 301 -29.38 -7.36 2.98
CA GLN A 301 -30.35 -6.38 3.48
C GLN A 301 -31.08 -6.89 4.72
N GLU A 302 -31.61 -8.11 4.68
CA GLU A 302 -32.31 -8.75 5.80
C GLU A 302 -31.39 -8.88 7.03
N MET A 303 -30.15 -9.34 6.83
CA MET A 303 -29.13 -9.42 7.88
C MET A 303 -28.84 -8.05 8.50
N ARG A 304 -28.73 -7.00 7.69
CA ARG A 304 -28.47 -5.64 8.16
C ARG A 304 -29.64 -5.09 8.97
N GLU A 305 -30.88 -5.23 8.45
CA GLU A 305 -32.08 -4.69 9.09
C GLU A 305 -32.42 -5.41 10.40
N SER A 306 -32.07 -6.69 10.50
CA SER A 306 -32.27 -7.50 11.71
C SER A 306 -31.09 -7.49 12.68
N SER A 307 -29.99 -6.78 12.38
CA SER A 307 -28.80 -6.70 13.23
C SER A 307 -29.09 -5.93 14.53
N THR A 308 -28.54 -6.44 15.64
CA THR A 308 -28.65 -5.86 16.98
C THR A 308 -27.43 -5.07 17.38
N LEU A 309 -27.52 -4.23 18.43
CA LEU A 309 -26.36 -3.48 18.92
C LEU A 309 -25.29 -4.40 19.50
N PHE A 310 -25.69 -5.42 20.24
CA PHE A 310 -24.80 -6.40 20.88
C PHE A 310 -25.32 -7.81 20.61
N GLY A 311 -24.43 -8.71 20.19
CA GLY A 311 -24.78 -10.09 19.86
C GLY A 311 -25.49 -10.23 18.50
N GLY A 312 -25.77 -11.47 18.12
CA GLY A 312 -26.50 -11.80 16.91
C GLY A 312 -28.01 -11.83 17.12
N SER A 313 -28.77 -11.60 16.05
CA SER A 313 -30.20 -11.87 16.02
C SER A 313 -30.47 -13.22 15.36
N ASP A 314 -31.55 -13.90 15.77
CA ASP A 314 -31.92 -15.19 15.19
C ASP A 314 -32.25 -15.08 13.70
N VAL A 315 -32.85 -13.96 13.26
CA VAL A 315 -33.18 -13.70 11.87
C VAL A 315 -31.91 -13.51 11.06
N ALA A 316 -31.00 -12.62 11.50
CA ALA A 316 -29.74 -12.35 10.80
C ALA A 316 -28.85 -13.60 10.74
N LEU A 317 -28.82 -14.41 11.80
CA LEU A 317 -28.07 -15.66 11.85
C LEU A 317 -28.67 -16.71 10.90
N LYS A 318 -30.00 -16.83 10.84
CA LYS A 318 -30.68 -17.73 9.90
C LYS A 318 -30.35 -17.34 8.46
N SER A 319 -30.44 -16.07 8.11
CA SER A 319 -30.11 -15.56 6.78
C SER A 319 -28.64 -15.79 6.41
N PHE A 320 -27.72 -15.65 7.37
CA PHE A 320 -26.31 -16.02 7.21
C PHE A 320 -26.14 -17.52 6.89
N LEU A 321 -26.83 -18.41 7.63
CA LEU A 321 -26.69 -19.86 7.47
C LEU A 321 -27.38 -20.40 6.19
N THR A 322 -28.42 -19.75 5.71
CA THR A 322 -29.15 -20.15 4.49
C THR A 322 -28.54 -19.62 3.21
N GLY A 323 -27.71 -18.59 3.30
CA GLY A 323 -27.10 -17.92 2.16
C GLY A 323 -25.79 -18.56 1.68
N PRO A 324 -25.20 -18.01 0.62
CA PRO A 324 -23.88 -18.42 0.13
C PRO A 324 -22.80 -17.94 1.10
N THR A 325 -22.53 -18.77 2.08
CA THR A 325 -21.65 -18.49 3.22
C THR A 325 -20.24 -18.05 2.83
N THR A 326 -19.72 -18.51 1.67
CA THR A 326 -18.43 -18.07 1.15
C THR A 326 -18.41 -16.57 0.84
N ASP A 327 -19.45 -16.02 0.19
CA ASP A 327 -19.53 -14.61 -0.17
C ASP A 327 -19.70 -13.73 1.09
N PHE A 328 -20.43 -14.25 2.09
CA PHE A 328 -20.60 -13.56 3.37
C PHE A 328 -19.31 -13.48 4.19
N LEU A 329 -18.40 -14.43 4.04
CA LEU A 329 -17.09 -14.39 4.73
C LEU A 329 -16.01 -13.67 3.93
N THR A 330 -16.23 -13.41 2.66
CA THR A 330 -15.28 -12.65 1.80
C THR A 330 -15.74 -11.21 1.63
N ASP A 331 -16.74 -10.97 0.82
CA ASP A 331 -17.12 -9.63 0.37
C ASP A 331 -18.07 -8.92 1.36
N TYR A 332 -18.97 -9.67 1.99
CA TYR A 332 -19.93 -9.17 2.99
C TYR A 332 -19.54 -9.47 4.44
N VAL A 333 -18.22 -9.51 4.71
CA VAL A 333 -17.70 -9.88 6.03
C VAL A 333 -18.19 -8.96 7.17
N LEU A 334 -18.43 -7.67 6.91
CA LEU A 334 -18.92 -6.75 7.93
C LEU A 334 -20.38 -7.02 8.31
N ILE A 335 -21.22 -7.34 7.33
CA ILE A 335 -22.62 -7.74 7.61
C ILE A 335 -22.64 -9.05 8.40
N SER A 336 -21.81 -10.01 8.02
CA SER A 336 -21.66 -11.26 8.77
C SER A 336 -21.23 -11.04 10.22
N MET A 337 -20.31 -10.11 10.42
CA MET A 337 -19.90 -9.69 11.77
C MET A 337 -21.04 -9.04 12.54
N CYS A 338 -21.82 -8.15 11.90
CA CYS A 338 -23.01 -7.57 12.52
C CYS A 338 -24.01 -8.65 12.93
N SER A 339 -24.20 -9.68 12.08
CA SER A 339 -25.13 -10.77 12.33
C SER A 339 -24.72 -11.69 13.49
N ILE A 340 -23.42 -11.87 13.71
CA ILE A 340 -22.89 -12.79 14.73
C ILE A 340 -22.59 -12.06 16.03
N TYR A 341 -21.98 -10.87 15.96
CA TYR A 341 -21.44 -10.16 17.14
C TYR A 341 -22.14 -8.85 17.45
N GLY A 342 -22.97 -8.35 16.54
CA GLY A 342 -23.62 -7.05 16.66
C GLY A 342 -22.85 -5.88 16.07
N ILE A 343 -23.56 -4.76 15.99
CA ILE A 343 -23.10 -3.54 15.32
C ILE A 343 -21.89 -2.93 16.07
N PHE A 344 -21.91 -2.94 17.41
CA PHE A 344 -20.89 -2.28 18.22
C PHE A 344 -19.48 -2.81 17.93
N LEU A 345 -19.29 -4.14 17.93
CA LEU A 345 -17.99 -4.74 17.63
C LEU A 345 -17.56 -4.48 16.20
N THR A 346 -18.49 -4.56 15.25
CA THR A 346 -18.21 -4.30 13.83
C THR A 346 -17.72 -2.87 13.61
N VAL A 347 -18.39 -1.88 14.20
CA VAL A 347 -17.98 -0.46 14.14
C VAL A 347 -16.62 -0.27 14.80
N ALA A 348 -16.35 -0.90 15.95
CA ALA A 348 -15.06 -0.82 16.63
C ALA A 348 -13.91 -1.33 15.74
N ILE A 349 -14.12 -2.43 15.00
CA ILE A 349 -13.13 -2.98 14.07
C ILE A 349 -12.92 -2.05 12.87
N ILE A 350 -13.99 -1.50 12.30
CA ILE A 350 -13.89 -0.49 11.22
C ILE A 350 -13.06 0.71 11.68
N MET A 351 -13.33 1.24 12.86
CA MET A 351 -12.57 2.34 13.44
C MET A 351 -11.10 1.99 13.65
N GLY A 352 -10.82 0.76 14.08
CA GLY A 352 -9.46 0.23 14.20
C GLY A 352 -8.72 0.19 12.85
N LEU A 353 -9.37 -0.27 11.79
CA LEU A 353 -8.82 -0.27 10.42
C LEU A 353 -8.56 1.15 9.91
N LEU A 354 -9.52 2.05 10.07
CA LEU A 354 -9.38 3.45 9.66
C LEU A 354 -8.25 4.15 10.44
N PHE A 355 -8.09 3.83 11.73
CA PHE A 355 -6.98 4.33 12.55
C PHE A 355 -5.62 3.86 12.02
N ILE A 356 -5.48 2.57 11.65
CA ILE A 356 -4.26 2.04 11.03
C ILE A 356 -3.96 2.76 9.72
N ILE A 357 -4.97 2.91 8.85
CA ILE A 357 -4.84 3.59 7.56
C ILE A 357 -4.42 5.06 7.76
N ALA A 358 -5.04 5.77 8.70
CA ALA A 358 -4.67 7.13 9.03
C ALA A 358 -3.21 7.24 9.54
N LYS A 359 -2.77 6.29 10.36
CA LYS A 359 -1.36 6.20 10.78
C LYS A 359 -0.42 5.92 9.61
N ILE A 360 -0.80 5.05 8.67
CA ILE A 360 -0.01 4.78 7.45
C ILE A 360 0.19 6.07 6.66
N PHE A 361 -0.87 6.83 6.38
CA PHE A 361 -0.75 8.11 5.68
C PHE A 361 0.09 9.12 6.47
N ARG A 362 -0.10 9.21 7.79
CA ARG A 362 0.73 10.10 8.64
C ARG A 362 2.21 9.74 8.58
N ILE A 363 2.54 8.45 8.67
CA ILE A 363 3.91 7.96 8.55
C ILE A 363 4.48 8.31 7.17
N SER A 364 3.72 8.05 6.11
CA SER A 364 4.14 8.28 4.72
C SER A 364 4.39 9.77 4.44
N MET A 365 3.47 10.64 4.87
CA MET A 365 3.60 12.08 4.65
C MET A 365 4.68 12.75 5.51
N ALA A 366 5.02 12.15 6.65
CA ALA A 366 6.10 12.63 7.52
C ALA A 366 7.50 12.21 7.03
N GLN A 367 7.61 11.42 5.95
CA GLN A 367 8.91 11.00 5.40
C GLN A 367 9.64 12.18 4.75
N LYS A 368 10.91 12.37 5.13
CA LYS A 368 11.81 13.32 4.46
C LYS A 368 12.26 12.79 3.09
N ASN A 369 12.38 11.49 2.94
CA ASN A 369 12.72 10.83 1.69
C ASN A 369 11.48 10.68 0.80
N GLN A 370 11.52 11.29 -0.39
CA GLN A 370 10.38 11.29 -1.34
C GLN A 370 10.03 9.90 -1.85
N LEU A 371 11.00 8.96 -1.96
CA LEU A 371 10.74 7.57 -2.30
C LEU A 371 9.88 6.90 -1.22
N GLY A 372 10.28 7.00 0.04
CA GLY A 372 9.50 6.45 1.16
C GLY A 372 8.11 7.05 1.24
N MET A 373 7.98 8.36 0.97
CA MET A 373 6.70 9.04 0.93
C MET A 373 5.76 8.44 -0.12
N ILE A 374 6.18 8.32 -1.39
CA ILE A 374 5.32 7.84 -2.47
C ILE A 374 4.99 6.35 -2.35
N VAL A 375 5.96 5.52 -1.96
CA VAL A 375 5.74 4.08 -1.74
C VAL A 375 4.76 3.86 -0.59
N GLY A 376 4.93 4.58 0.53
CA GLY A 376 4.03 4.50 1.67
C GLY A 376 2.62 5.02 1.37
N VAL A 377 2.49 6.12 0.62
CA VAL A 377 1.19 6.61 0.13
C VAL A 377 0.52 5.57 -0.76
N GLY A 378 1.27 4.91 -1.66
CA GLY A 378 0.75 3.83 -2.50
C GLY A 378 0.19 2.66 -1.68
N CYS A 379 0.93 2.17 -0.68
CA CYS A 379 0.44 1.13 0.24
C CYS A 379 -0.83 1.58 0.98
N GLY A 380 -0.84 2.83 1.47
CA GLY A 380 -1.99 3.42 2.15
C GLY A 380 -3.22 3.54 1.25
N LEU A 381 -3.04 3.93 -0.02
CA LEU A 381 -4.13 4.04 -0.99
C LEU A 381 -4.79 2.69 -1.27
N VAL A 382 -4.01 1.63 -1.48
CA VAL A 382 -4.57 0.28 -1.69
C VAL A 382 -5.43 -0.14 -0.50
N LEU A 383 -4.89 -0.05 0.72
CA LEU A 383 -5.61 -0.44 1.93
C LEU A 383 -6.84 0.44 2.16
N PHE A 384 -6.74 1.75 1.92
CA PHE A 384 -7.84 2.69 2.06
C PHE A 384 -8.97 2.42 1.07
N ILE A 385 -8.66 2.29 -0.21
CA ILE A 385 -9.67 2.11 -1.27
C ILE A 385 -10.40 0.76 -1.07
N LYS A 386 -9.66 -0.32 -0.79
CA LYS A 386 -10.28 -1.63 -0.48
C LYS A 386 -11.20 -1.55 0.74
N THR A 387 -10.75 -0.91 1.82
CA THR A 387 -11.57 -0.74 3.03
C THR A 387 -12.80 0.13 2.75
N ALA A 388 -12.63 1.26 2.06
CA ALA A 388 -13.73 2.16 1.76
C ALA A 388 -14.80 1.51 0.87
N ILE A 389 -14.40 0.86 -0.21
CA ILE A 389 -15.34 0.15 -1.10
C ILE A 389 -15.99 -1.02 -0.35
N GLY A 390 -15.22 -1.78 0.44
CA GLY A 390 -15.76 -2.85 1.27
C GLY A 390 -16.84 -2.35 2.25
N ILE A 391 -16.62 -1.22 2.92
CA ILE A 391 -17.63 -0.61 3.79
C ILE A 391 -18.86 -0.20 2.98
N LEU A 392 -18.69 0.46 1.83
CA LEU A 392 -19.81 0.94 1.01
C LEU A 392 -20.66 -0.22 0.45
N ILE A 393 -20.04 -1.35 0.06
CA ILE A 393 -20.76 -2.55 -0.38
C ILE A 393 -21.53 -3.16 0.79
N ASN A 394 -20.93 -3.31 1.94
CA ASN A 394 -21.58 -3.88 3.13
C ASN A 394 -22.72 -2.98 3.65
N LEU A 395 -22.64 -1.66 3.43
CA LEU A 395 -23.73 -0.73 3.69
C LEU A 395 -24.76 -0.69 2.54
N GLN A 396 -24.53 -1.45 1.46
CA GLN A 396 -25.36 -1.44 0.24
C GLN A 396 -25.50 -0.04 -0.40
N LEU A 397 -24.43 0.78 -0.29
CA LEU A 397 -24.32 2.08 -0.95
C LEU A 397 -23.66 1.99 -2.33
N LEU A 398 -23.10 0.83 -2.67
CA LEU A 398 -22.56 0.51 -4.00
C LEU A 398 -23.12 -0.83 -4.48
N PRO A 399 -23.29 -1.02 -5.81
CA PRO A 399 -23.59 -2.31 -6.39
C PRO A 399 -22.56 -3.36 -5.97
N TYR A 400 -22.98 -4.63 -5.91
CA TYR A 400 -22.10 -5.73 -5.54
C TYR A 400 -20.87 -5.82 -6.45
N VAL A 401 -19.71 -5.74 -5.81
CA VAL A 401 -18.39 -5.87 -6.41
C VAL A 401 -17.57 -6.79 -5.51
N SER A 402 -16.98 -7.84 -6.08
CA SER A 402 -16.16 -8.76 -5.28
C SER A 402 -14.86 -8.06 -4.83
N ILE A 403 -14.75 -7.79 -3.54
CA ILE A 403 -13.60 -7.13 -2.91
C ILE A 403 -13.36 -7.71 -1.53
N SER A 404 -12.19 -8.29 -1.32
CA SER A 404 -11.78 -8.71 0.01
C SER A 404 -11.38 -7.51 0.87
N MET A 405 -11.92 -7.40 2.09
CA MET A 405 -11.48 -6.39 3.05
C MET A 405 -10.10 -6.72 3.63
N PRO A 406 -9.17 -5.76 3.69
CA PRO A 406 -7.86 -5.98 4.28
C PRO A 406 -7.95 -6.53 5.69
N PHE A 407 -7.18 -7.58 5.98
CA PHE A 407 -7.05 -8.24 7.30
C PHE A 407 -8.29 -8.94 7.85
N LEU A 408 -9.48 -8.73 7.27
CA LEU A 408 -10.75 -9.27 7.79
C LEU A 408 -11.33 -10.38 6.96
N SER A 409 -11.39 -10.21 5.62
CA SER A 409 -12.01 -11.18 4.72
C SER A 409 -11.28 -12.52 4.72
N TYR A 410 -12.04 -13.60 4.56
CA TYR A 410 -11.48 -14.91 4.26
C TYR A 410 -10.77 -14.91 2.92
N GLY A 411 -9.52 -15.40 2.90
CA GLY A 411 -8.76 -15.54 1.65
C GLY A 411 -7.27 -15.36 1.85
N GLY A 412 -6.47 -16.29 1.31
CA GLY A 412 -5.02 -16.28 1.47
C GLY A 412 -4.34 -15.11 0.77
N SER A 413 -4.63 -14.90 -0.51
CA SER A 413 -3.93 -13.89 -1.33
C SER A 413 -4.18 -12.47 -0.82
N GLY A 414 -5.42 -12.09 -0.54
CA GLY A 414 -5.77 -10.76 -0.05
C GLY A 414 -5.18 -10.46 1.33
N THR A 415 -5.23 -11.45 2.23
CA THR A 415 -4.61 -11.37 3.55
C THR A 415 -3.10 -11.16 3.43
N ILE A 416 -2.39 -12.02 2.71
CA ILE A 416 -0.93 -11.96 2.55
C ILE A 416 -0.50 -10.63 1.91
N VAL A 417 -1.17 -10.17 0.86
CA VAL A 417 -0.90 -8.88 0.20
C VAL A 417 -1.05 -7.73 1.18
N SER A 418 -2.12 -7.71 1.98
CA SER A 418 -2.35 -6.66 2.99
C SER A 418 -1.22 -6.59 4.02
N TYR A 419 -0.73 -7.74 4.49
CA TYR A 419 0.41 -7.80 5.41
C TYR A 419 1.73 -7.37 4.77
N ILE A 420 1.98 -7.72 3.51
CA ILE A 420 3.18 -7.28 2.76
C ILE A 420 3.17 -5.76 2.60
N LEU A 421 2.04 -5.16 2.21
CA LEU A 421 1.89 -3.71 2.10
C LEU A 421 2.16 -3.01 3.44
N LEU A 422 1.63 -3.56 4.53
CA LEU A 422 1.89 -3.04 5.86
C LEU A 422 3.36 -3.19 6.27
N GLY A 423 3.99 -4.32 5.94
CA GLY A 423 5.42 -4.57 6.14
C GLY A 423 6.31 -3.52 5.45
N LEU A 424 5.95 -3.12 4.21
CA LEU A 424 6.64 -2.04 3.49
C LEU A 424 6.51 -0.70 4.23
N VAL A 425 5.33 -0.36 4.74
CA VAL A 425 5.13 0.86 5.53
C VAL A 425 5.96 0.83 6.83
N LEU A 426 6.01 -0.31 7.49
CA LEU A 426 6.84 -0.49 8.68
C LEU A 426 8.34 -0.39 8.35
N SER A 427 8.78 -0.91 7.19
CA SER A 427 10.15 -0.72 6.69
C SER A 427 10.45 0.76 6.45
N ILE A 428 9.54 1.50 5.81
CA ILE A 428 9.67 2.95 5.60
C ILE A 428 9.80 3.68 6.95
N TYR A 429 9.01 3.31 7.94
CA TYR A 429 9.09 3.88 9.28
C TYR A 429 10.42 3.55 9.97
N ARG A 430 10.91 2.32 9.82
CA ARG A 430 12.19 1.85 10.37
C ARG A 430 13.36 2.70 9.91
N TYR A 431 13.39 3.04 8.62
CA TYR A 431 14.49 3.78 7.98
C TYR A 431 14.27 5.29 7.92
N LYS A 432 13.27 5.82 8.64
CA LYS A 432 12.87 7.24 8.61
C LYS A 432 14.01 8.21 8.87
N ASN A 433 14.88 7.89 9.85
CA ASN A 433 15.99 8.75 10.28
C ASN A 433 17.36 8.24 9.80
N ILE A 434 17.38 7.14 9.04
CA ILE A 434 18.61 6.44 8.65
C ILE A 434 19.05 6.83 7.24
N LEU A 435 18.09 7.04 6.34
CA LEU A 435 18.41 7.41 4.97
C LEU A 435 18.74 8.90 4.89
N PRO A 436 19.85 9.25 4.21
CA PRO A 436 20.21 10.65 4.02
C PRO A 436 19.09 11.41 3.32
N LYS A 437 18.93 12.69 3.66
CA LYS A 437 18.17 13.63 2.84
C LYS A 437 18.72 13.52 1.42
N GLU A 438 17.83 13.30 0.46
CA GLU A 438 18.21 13.13 -0.94
C GLU A 438 19.29 14.13 -1.33
N SER A 439 20.48 13.63 -1.66
CA SER A 439 21.39 14.37 -2.50
C SER A 439 20.62 14.57 -3.82
N LEU A 440 20.33 15.82 -4.15
CA LEU A 440 19.76 16.20 -5.43
C LEU A 440 20.54 15.42 -6.50
N GLN A 441 19.88 14.51 -7.23
CA GLN A 441 20.53 13.84 -8.34
C GLN A 441 21.11 14.94 -9.22
N LYS A 442 22.43 14.90 -9.45
CA LYS A 442 23.10 15.80 -10.39
C LYS A 442 22.24 15.86 -11.63
N PRO A 443 21.90 17.06 -12.14
CA PRO A 443 21.03 17.17 -13.31
C PRO A 443 21.64 16.32 -14.42
N LYS A 444 20.86 15.36 -14.95
CA LYS A 444 21.29 14.57 -16.10
C LYS A 444 21.66 15.57 -17.17
N ARG A 445 22.90 15.56 -17.62
CA ARG A 445 23.36 16.37 -18.74
C ARG A 445 22.45 16.07 -19.93
N HIS A 446 21.53 16.97 -20.22
CA HIS A 446 20.76 16.93 -21.45
C HIS A 446 21.70 17.36 -22.57
N LEU A 447 21.93 16.48 -23.53
CA LEU A 447 22.50 16.86 -24.81
C LEU A 447 21.54 17.90 -25.44
N ARG A 448 21.89 19.18 -25.33
CA ARG A 448 21.27 20.23 -26.16
C ARG A 448 21.98 20.19 -27.49
N LEU A 449 21.36 19.61 -28.51
CA LEU A 449 21.73 19.82 -29.90
C LEU A 449 21.38 21.28 -30.21
N LYS A 450 22.39 22.16 -30.23
CA LYS A 450 22.31 23.48 -30.88
C LYS A 450 22.46 23.23 -32.37
N LEU A 451 21.36 23.29 -33.09
CA LEU A 451 21.39 23.45 -34.54
C LEU A 451 21.67 24.92 -34.82
N GLU A 452 22.92 25.26 -35.15
CA GLU A 452 23.32 26.56 -35.71
C GLU A 452 23.15 26.45 -37.24
N TRP A 453 22.23 27.23 -37.78
CA TRP A 453 22.10 27.39 -39.23
C TRP A 453 23.09 28.49 -39.64
N GLU A 454 24.15 28.13 -40.35
CA GLU A 454 24.96 29.10 -41.08
C GLU A 454 24.16 29.51 -42.34
N THR A 455 23.68 30.74 -42.36
CA THR A 455 23.22 31.41 -43.60
C THR A 455 24.45 31.83 -44.37
N ARG A 456 24.67 31.21 -45.54
CA ARG A 456 25.55 31.76 -46.55
C ARG A 456 24.84 32.86 -47.31
#